data_87e8ec6d53b17c4bc4086f0c6a6083a4
#
_entry.id   87e8ec6d53b17c4bc4086f0c6a6083a4
#
_cell.length_a   1.000
_cell.length_b   1.000
_cell.length_c   1.000
_cell.angle_alpha   90.00
_cell.angle_beta   90.00
_cell.angle_gamma   90.00
#
_symmetry.space_group_name_H-M   'P 1'
#
loop_
_entity.id
_entity.type
_entity.pdbx_description
1 polymer ?
#
loop_
_entity_poly.entity_id
_entity_poly.type
_entity_poly.pdbx_seq_one_letter_code
_entity_poly.pdbx_strand_id
1 'polypeptide(L)'
;MSSTEHAEDDHDEDVDNYKEEIDRLIRRHRNEKFAPELLSFDQEVVESISELLHFVEKSLLDDRASGEQDPTHPSFYLRSTDADRLTYLLSDYLRIRLQKLQKYPLYYLEPERQHLLSSSERVWLRDFWDNKRLYLENRCLLALPESKQRLDQKVDEQLDMVRSPCLDAHVYVRMHAKLERSPSTQTGTEGSSAGLELNEGDTYLLRYNVVRQFLMQPEHDGKVELV
;
A
#
# COMPACT_ATOMS: atom_id res chain seq x y z
N MET A 1 33.60 -29.07 -22.19
CA MET A 1 32.54 -28.19 -22.70
C MET A 1 31.28 -28.46 -21.89
N SER A 2 31.23 -28.06 -20.64
CA SER A 2 30.06 -28.32 -19.74
C SER A 2 30.02 -27.39 -18.53
N SER A 3 30.59 -26.18 -18.62
CA SER A 3 30.62 -25.26 -17.47
C SER A 3 29.98 -23.89 -17.75
N THR A 4 29.43 -23.67 -18.94
CA THR A 4 28.82 -22.40 -19.34
C THR A 4 27.28 -22.42 -19.30
N GLU A 5 26.63 -23.59 -19.30
CA GLU A 5 25.17 -23.71 -19.31
C GLU A 5 24.52 -23.47 -17.92
N HIS A 6 25.27 -23.69 -16.81
CA HIS A 6 24.72 -23.48 -15.45
C HIS A 6 24.74 -22.01 -14.97
N ALA A 7 25.51 -21.14 -15.61
CA ALA A 7 25.59 -19.73 -15.20
C ALA A 7 24.56 -18.83 -15.92
N GLU A 8 24.01 -19.31 -17.03
CA GLU A 8 22.95 -18.58 -17.75
C GLU A 8 21.55 -18.85 -17.14
N ASP A 9 21.28 -20.08 -16.67
CA ASP A 9 20.02 -20.45 -16.02
C ASP A 9 19.79 -19.73 -14.66
N ASP A 10 20.85 -19.60 -13.83
CA ASP A 10 20.74 -18.89 -12.53
C ASP A 10 20.46 -17.39 -12.71
N HIS A 11 20.91 -16.80 -13.83
CA HIS A 11 20.72 -15.36 -14.08
C HIS A 11 19.32 -15.03 -14.59
N ASP A 12 18.69 -15.92 -15.33
CA ASP A 12 17.34 -15.76 -15.85
C ASP A 12 16.29 -15.93 -14.71
N GLU A 13 16.51 -16.84 -13.75
CA GLU A 13 15.65 -17.01 -12.58
C GLU A 13 15.65 -15.77 -11.66
N ASP A 14 16.79 -15.15 -11.44
CA ASP A 14 16.90 -13.92 -10.64
C ASP A 14 16.16 -12.74 -11.29
N VAL A 15 16.26 -12.59 -12.61
CA VAL A 15 15.59 -11.51 -13.36
C VAL A 15 14.07 -11.65 -13.34
N ASP A 16 13.56 -12.86 -13.49
CA ASP A 16 12.11 -13.13 -13.45
C ASP A 16 11.55 -12.91 -12.05
N ASN A 17 12.30 -13.24 -11.00
CA ASN A 17 11.90 -12.99 -9.61
C ASN A 17 11.76 -11.49 -9.31
N TYR A 18 12.71 -10.67 -9.71
CA TYR A 18 12.63 -9.20 -9.53
C TYR A 18 11.48 -8.59 -10.32
N LYS A 19 11.15 -9.11 -11.48
CA LYS A 19 10.02 -8.65 -12.28
C LYS A 19 8.69 -8.90 -11.56
N GLU A 20 8.52 -10.07 -10.98
CA GLU A 20 7.32 -10.39 -10.19
C GLU A 20 7.17 -9.47 -8.97
N GLU A 21 8.27 -9.17 -8.29
CA GLU A 21 8.28 -8.27 -7.14
C GLU A 21 7.96 -6.82 -7.53
N ILE A 22 8.49 -6.35 -8.65
CA ILE A 22 8.16 -5.02 -9.19
C ILE A 22 6.67 -4.94 -9.55
N ASP A 23 6.13 -5.95 -10.21
CA ASP A 23 4.71 -6.02 -10.55
C ASP A 23 3.84 -6.09 -9.29
N ARG A 24 4.30 -6.79 -8.24
CA ARG A 24 3.65 -6.84 -6.94
C ARG A 24 3.66 -5.47 -6.27
N LEU A 25 4.79 -4.74 -6.29
CA LEU A 25 4.88 -3.37 -5.79
C LEU A 25 3.90 -2.44 -6.53
N ILE A 26 3.83 -2.52 -7.85
CA ILE A 26 2.92 -1.71 -8.67
C ILE A 26 1.46 -1.95 -8.26
N ARG A 27 1.06 -3.21 -8.09
CA ARG A 27 -0.29 -3.58 -7.63
C ARG A 27 -0.56 -3.07 -6.21
N ARG A 28 0.38 -3.27 -5.27
CA ARG A 28 0.28 -2.76 -3.89
C ARG A 28 0.15 -1.24 -3.86
N HIS A 29 0.95 -0.54 -4.63
CA HIS A 29 0.89 0.92 -4.74
C HIS A 29 -0.48 1.39 -5.27
N ARG A 30 -1.00 0.78 -6.34
CA ARG A 30 -2.32 1.13 -6.90
C ARG A 30 -3.44 0.83 -5.91
N ASN A 31 -3.45 -0.37 -5.34
CA ASN A 31 -4.44 -0.75 -4.34
C ASN A 31 -4.40 0.20 -3.14
N GLU A 32 -3.21 0.55 -2.64
CA GLU A 32 -3.07 1.51 -1.56
C GLU A 32 -3.57 2.91 -1.95
N LYS A 33 -3.29 3.35 -3.17
CA LYS A 33 -3.67 4.68 -3.65
C LYS A 33 -5.18 4.87 -3.74
N PHE A 34 -5.89 3.87 -4.21
CA PHE A 34 -7.34 3.97 -4.46
C PHE A 34 -8.20 3.41 -3.32
N ALA A 35 -7.65 2.64 -2.39
CA ALA A 35 -8.36 2.22 -1.19
C ALA A 35 -8.62 3.41 -0.25
N PRO A 36 -9.83 3.53 0.32
CA PRO A 36 -10.13 4.57 1.31
C PRO A 36 -9.48 4.32 2.67
N GLU A 37 -9.13 3.08 2.99
CA GLU A 37 -8.45 2.68 4.21
C GLU A 37 -6.99 2.27 3.94
N LEU A 38 -6.22 2.06 5.02
CA LEU A 38 -4.86 1.53 4.95
C LEU A 38 -4.92 0.01 4.77
N LEU A 39 -4.22 -0.50 3.78
CA LEU A 39 -4.07 -1.93 3.55
C LEU A 39 -2.91 -2.50 4.40
N SER A 40 -2.81 -3.83 4.49
CA SER A 40 -1.69 -4.46 5.20
C SER A 40 -0.35 -4.11 4.55
N PHE A 41 0.64 -3.82 5.39
CA PHE A 41 2.00 -3.52 4.92
C PHE A 41 2.66 -4.78 4.38
N ASP A 42 3.21 -4.68 3.18
CA ASP A 42 3.93 -5.78 2.55
C ASP A 42 5.44 -5.58 2.75
N GLN A 43 5.95 -6.16 3.84
CA GLN A 43 7.33 -5.98 4.26
C GLN A 43 8.32 -6.63 3.29
N GLU A 44 8.00 -7.83 2.80
CA GLU A 44 8.86 -8.55 1.86
C GLU A 44 9.14 -7.74 0.61
N VAL A 45 8.10 -7.23 -0.03
CA VAL A 45 8.23 -6.41 -1.25
C VAL A 45 9.05 -5.15 -1.00
N VAL A 46 8.81 -4.46 0.11
CA VAL A 46 9.53 -3.22 0.42
C VAL A 46 11.01 -3.49 0.69
N GLU A 47 11.33 -4.55 1.42
CA GLU A 47 12.71 -4.94 1.71
C GLU A 47 13.43 -5.38 0.42
N SER A 48 12.85 -6.28 -0.36
CA SER A 48 13.43 -6.78 -1.60
C SER A 48 13.68 -5.67 -2.62
N ILE A 49 12.71 -4.78 -2.86
CA ILE A 49 12.89 -3.64 -3.77
C ILE A 49 13.93 -2.65 -3.23
N SER A 50 14.02 -2.46 -1.91
CA SER A 50 15.05 -1.60 -1.32
C SER A 50 16.45 -2.17 -1.49
N GLU A 51 16.61 -3.48 -1.35
CA GLU A 51 17.89 -4.18 -1.60
C GLU A 51 18.27 -4.11 -3.07
N LEU A 52 17.32 -4.35 -3.97
CA LEU A 52 17.53 -4.21 -5.42
C LEU A 52 18.00 -2.80 -5.80
N LEU A 53 17.31 -1.77 -5.28
CA LEU A 53 17.70 -0.37 -5.54
C LEU A 53 19.09 -0.07 -5.03
N HIS A 54 19.42 -0.52 -3.82
CA HIS A 54 20.77 -0.32 -3.27
C HIS A 54 21.85 -1.02 -4.11
N PHE A 55 21.57 -2.23 -4.59
CA PHE A 55 22.47 -2.96 -5.48
C PHE A 55 22.68 -2.23 -6.81
N VAL A 56 21.60 -1.78 -7.46
CA VAL A 56 21.66 -1.06 -8.74
C VAL A 56 22.40 0.28 -8.59
N GLU A 57 22.09 1.06 -7.53
CA GLU A 57 22.77 2.33 -7.25
C GLU A 57 24.26 2.14 -7.05
N LYS A 58 24.66 1.11 -6.27
CA LYS A 58 26.06 0.78 -6.07
C LYS A 58 26.75 0.40 -7.37
N SER A 59 26.14 -0.47 -8.19
CA SER A 59 26.66 -0.84 -9.50
C SER A 59 26.86 0.37 -10.42
N LEU A 60 25.90 1.29 -10.45
CA LEU A 60 26.00 2.53 -11.23
C LEU A 60 27.15 3.45 -10.75
N LEU A 61 27.37 3.50 -9.42
CA LEU A 61 28.48 4.26 -8.85
C LEU A 61 29.84 3.62 -9.19
N ASP A 62 29.94 2.30 -9.13
CA ASP A 62 31.17 1.55 -9.45
C ASP A 62 31.49 1.67 -10.95
N ASP A 63 30.51 1.55 -11.84
CA ASP A 63 30.64 1.77 -13.28
C ASP A 63 31.17 3.19 -13.60
N ARG A 64 30.68 4.18 -12.86
CA ARG A 64 31.11 5.58 -13.02
C ARG A 64 32.54 5.81 -12.50
N ALA A 65 32.93 5.13 -11.44
CA ALA A 65 34.25 5.27 -10.82
C ALA A 65 35.35 4.55 -11.61
N SER A 66 35.03 3.37 -12.16
CA SER A 66 35.97 2.58 -12.99
C SER A 66 36.24 3.19 -14.36
N GLY A 67 35.34 4.01 -14.86
CA GLY A 67 35.43 4.57 -16.21
C GLY A 67 35.24 3.54 -17.31
N GLU A 68 34.86 2.31 -16.97
CA GLU A 68 34.67 1.21 -17.93
C GLU A 68 33.41 1.42 -18.79
N GLN A 69 32.41 2.08 -18.25
CA GLN A 69 31.23 2.48 -19.02
C GLN A 69 31.17 4.01 -19.14
N ASP A 70 31.10 4.47 -20.38
CA ASP A 70 30.84 5.87 -20.67
C ASP A 70 29.46 6.26 -20.10
N PRO A 71 29.36 7.28 -19.21
CA PRO A 71 28.08 7.76 -18.70
C PRO A 71 27.06 8.14 -19.77
N THR A 72 27.52 8.35 -21.00
CA THR A 72 26.68 8.62 -22.17
C THR A 72 26.16 7.36 -22.87
N HIS A 73 26.61 6.18 -22.44
CA HIS A 73 26.16 4.92 -23.04
C HIS A 73 24.68 4.67 -22.74
N PRO A 74 23.87 4.30 -23.75
CA PRO A 74 22.42 4.13 -23.57
C PRO A 74 22.02 3.14 -22.46
N SER A 75 22.79 2.06 -22.25
CA SER A 75 22.48 1.09 -21.19
C SER A 75 22.62 1.66 -19.79
N PHE A 76 23.63 2.50 -19.55
CA PHE A 76 23.82 3.20 -18.27
C PHE A 76 22.61 4.13 -18.00
N TYR A 77 22.21 4.90 -19.00
CA TYR A 77 21.11 5.83 -18.89
C TYR A 77 19.77 5.10 -18.63
N LEU A 78 19.52 3.98 -19.30
CA LEU A 78 18.31 3.18 -19.09
C LEU A 78 18.26 2.62 -17.66
N ARG A 79 19.35 2.00 -17.19
CA ARG A 79 19.42 1.46 -15.81
C ARG A 79 19.21 2.56 -14.75
N SER A 80 19.81 3.72 -14.93
CA SER A 80 19.62 4.87 -14.04
C SER A 80 18.14 5.33 -14.04
N THR A 81 17.53 5.43 -15.21
CA THR A 81 16.14 5.84 -15.33
C THR A 81 15.17 4.85 -14.70
N ASP A 82 15.43 3.55 -14.82
CA ASP A 82 14.60 2.52 -14.20
C ASP A 82 14.76 2.51 -12.68
N ALA A 83 15.99 2.72 -12.17
CA ALA A 83 16.21 2.89 -10.74
C ALA A 83 15.46 4.12 -10.18
N ASP A 84 15.49 5.26 -10.90
CA ASP A 84 14.74 6.46 -10.52
C ASP A 84 13.22 6.22 -10.48
N ARG A 85 12.70 5.44 -11.45
CA ARG A 85 11.27 5.06 -11.49
C ARG A 85 10.88 4.19 -10.32
N LEU A 86 11.68 3.18 -9.98
CA LEU A 86 11.42 2.30 -8.84
C LEU A 86 11.51 3.06 -7.53
N THR A 87 12.50 3.94 -7.38
CA THR A 87 12.64 4.83 -6.21
C THR A 87 11.42 5.73 -6.05
N TYR A 88 10.94 6.30 -7.15
CA TYR A 88 9.72 7.10 -7.13
C TYR A 88 8.50 6.27 -6.68
N LEU A 89 8.32 5.08 -7.26
CA LEU A 89 7.17 4.21 -6.98
C LEU A 89 7.14 3.78 -5.51
N LEU A 90 8.29 3.34 -4.97
CA LEU A 90 8.43 2.96 -3.58
C LEU A 90 8.18 4.13 -2.64
N SER A 91 8.78 5.28 -2.94
CA SER A 91 8.58 6.50 -2.14
C SER A 91 7.13 6.99 -2.16
N ASP A 92 6.46 6.90 -3.31
CA ASP A 92 5.05 7.31 -3.42
C ASP A 92 4.12 6.34 -2.66
N TYR A 93 4.38 5.03 -2.73
CA TYR A 93 3.67 4.04 -1.92
C TYR A 93 3.75 4.35 -0.43
N LEU A 94 4.96 4.56 0.10
CA LEU A 94 5.16 4.88 1.52
C LEU A 94 4.53 6.23 1.89
N ARG A 95 4.61 7.24 1.00
CA ARG A 95 4.01 8.56 1.21
C ARG A 95 2.49 8.50 1.30
N ILE A 96 1.83 7.74 0.42
CA ILE A 96 0.38 7.54 0.44
C ILE A 96 -0.04 6.92 1.77
N ARG A 97 0.68 5.92 2.26
CA ARG A 97 0.44 5.28 3.55
C ARG A 97 0.54 6.27 4.71
N LEU A 98 1.63 7.04 4.74
CA LEU A 98 1.82 8.09 5.75
C LEU A 98 0.71 9.15 5.72
N GLN A 99 0.24 9.54 4.54
CA GLN A 99 -0.89 10.48 4.40
C GLN A 99 -2.19 9.92 5.00
N LYS A 100 -2.48 8.64 4.82
CA LYS A 100 -3.64 7.97 5.44
C LYS A 100 -3.51 7.91 6.96
N LEU A 101 -2.32 7.60 7.47
CA LEU A 101 -2.03 7.61 8.91
C LEU A 101 -2.21 9.01 9.51
N GLN A 102 -1.76 10.05 8.83
CA GLN A 102 -1.97 11.45 9.26
C GLN A 102 -3.46 11.84 9.30
N LYS A 103 -4.23 11.30 8.35
CA LYS A 103 -5.66 11.60 8.25
C LYS A 103 -6.49 10.96 9.36
N TYR A 104 -6.12 9.73 9.76
CA TYR A 104 -6.85 8.92 10.73
C TYR A 104 -5.98 8.37 11.87
N PRO A 105 -5.21 9.22 12.60
CA PRO A 105 -4.20 8.73 13.53
C PRO A 105 -4.78 7.93 14.69
N LEU A 106 -5.84 8.40 15.34
CA LEU A 106 -6.48 7.70 16.46
C LEU A 106 -7.08 6.36 16.04
N TYR A 107 -7.63 6.30 14.83
CA TYR A 107 -8.22 5.08 14.29
C TYR A 107 -7.18 3.96 14.12
N TYR A 108 -5.96 4.28 13.65
CA TYR A 108 -4.89 3.29 13.45
C TYR A 108 -4.03 3.06 14.70
N LEU A 109 -4.16 3.88 15.75
CA LEU A 109 -3.52 3.63 17.05
C LEU A 109 -4.25 2.56 17.85
N GLU A 110 -5.48 2.19 17.50
CA GLU A 110 -6.21 1.10 18.14
C GLU A 110 -5.47 -0.25 17.98
N PRO A 111 -5.39 -1.07 19.05
CA PRO A 111 -4.64 -2.32 19.02
C PRO A 111 -5.05 -3.28 17.90
N GLU A 112 -6.34 -3.29 17.56
CA GLU A 112 -6.92 -4.18 16.55
C GLU A 112 -6.37 -3.92 15.14
N ARG A 113 -5.88 -2.71 14.87
CA ARG A 113 -5.43 -2.27 13.54
C ARG A 113 -3.92 -2.14 13.40
N GLN A 114 -3.19 -2.36 14.49
CA GLN A 114 -1.73 -2.25 14.49
C GLN A 114 -1.03 -3.31 13.61
N HIS A 115 -1.70 -4.40 13.28
CA HIS A 115 -1.19 -5.42 12.37
C HIS A 115 -1.07 -4.94 10.91
N LEU A 116 -1.76 -3.85 10.55
CA LEU A 116 -1.69 -3.24 9.21
C LEU A 116 -0.44 -2.39 9.00
N LEU A 117 0.25 -2.02 10.09
CA LEU A 117 1.37 -1.08 10.08
C LEU A 117 2.71 -1.81 10.19
N SER A 118 3.72 -1.24 9.52
CA SER A 118 5.11 -1.62 9.78
C SER A 118 5.58 -1.16 11.17
N SER A 119 6.71 -1.70 11.63
CA SER A 119 7.32 -1.28 12.91
C SER A 119 7.65 0.21 12.92
N SER A 120 8.21 0.71 11.82
CA SER A 120 8.58 2.12 11.66
C SER A 120 7.35 3.04 11.59
N GLU A 121 6.29 2.62 10.87
CA GLU A 121 5.03 3.35 10.80
C GLU A 121 4.35 3.47 12.17
N ARG A 122 4.42 2.44 13.01
CA ARG A 122 3.87 2.47 14.38
C ARG A 122 4.57 3.48 15.27
N VAL A 123 5.90 3.53 15.24
CA VAL A 123 6.69 4.52 16.00
C VAL A 123 6.35 5.92 15.51
N TRP A 124 6.43 6.13 14.20
CA TRP A 124 6.14 7.41 13.58
C TRP A 124 4.72 7.92 13.89
N LEU A 125 3.72 7.05 13.86
CA LEU A 125 2.32 7.42 14.13
C LEU A 125 2.11 7.87 15.59
N ARG A 126 2.78 7.23 16.56
CA ARG A 126 2.75 7.65 17.97
C ARG A 126 3.37 9.03 18.12
N ASP A 127 4.59 9.21 17.61
CA ASP A 127 5.29 10.49 17.70
C ASP A 127 4.51 11.62 17.02
N PHE A 128 3.93 11.34 15.86
CA PHE A 128 3.06 12.29 15.16
C PHE A 128 1.83 12.66 15.99
N TRP A 129 1.16 11.66 16.58
CA TRP A 129 -0.03 11.91 17.40
C TRP A 129 0.31 12.68 18.67
N ASP A 130 1.37 12.32 19.37
CA ASP A 130 1.81 12.98 20.59
C ASP A 130 2.18 14.46 20.33
N ASN A 131 2.90 14.73 19.26
CA ASN A 131 3.21 16.10 18.82
C ASN A 131 1.95 16.89 18.47
N LYS A 132 1.02 16.27 17.75
CA LYS A 132 -0.26 16.89 17.36
C LYS A 132 -1.12 17.17 18.58
N ARG A 133 -1.21 16.24 19.51
CA ARG A 133 -1.90 16.39 20.78
C ARG A 133 -1.33 17.54 21.59
N LEU A 134 -0.02 17.56 21.81
CA LEU A 134 0.68 18.63 22.53
C LEU A 134 0.44 20.01 21.90
N TYR A 135 0.47 20.07 20.57
CA TYR A 135 0.16 21.30 19.84
C TYR A 135 -1.26 21.79 20.11
N LEU A 136 -2.26 20.90 20.07
CA LEU A 136 -3.67 21.22 20.31
C LEU A 136 -3.91 21.61 21.79
N GLU A 137 -3.29 20.90 22.71
CA GLU A 137 -3.35 21.21 24.15
C GLU A 137 -2.88 22.65 24.40
N ASN A 138 -1.70 23.01 23.89
CA ASN A 138 -1.12 24.33 24.10
C ASN A 138 -1.87 25.46 23.38
N ARG A 139 -2.58 25.16 22.30
CA ARG A 139 -3.24 26.18 21.47
C ARG A 139 -4.67 26.46 21.84
N CYS A 140 -5.44 25.44 22.20
CA CYS A 140 -6.89 25.60 22.41
C CYS A 140 -7.48 24.75 23.53
N LEU A 141 -7.00 23.51 23.76
CA LEU A 141 -7.70 22.60 24.68
C LEU A 141 -7.63 23.08 26.15
N LEU A 142 -6.50 23.64 26.59
CA LEU A 142 -6.36 24.17 27.93
C LEU A 142 -7.29 25.36 28.25
N ALA A 143 -7.79 26.04 27.22
CA ALA A 143 -8.75 27.13 27.36
C ALA A 143 -10.20 26.64 27.47
N LEU A 144 -10.45 25.34 27.22
CA LEU A 144 -11.77 24.73 27.26
C LEU A 144 -12.06 24.12 28.65
N PRO A 145 -13.34 23.93 29.04
CA PRO A 145 -13.71 23.16 30.21
C PRO A 145 -13.15 21.71 30.11
N GLU A 146 -12.78 21.10 31.23
CA GLU A 146 -12.19 19.77 31.31
C GLU A 146 -12.98 18.70 30.55
N SER A 147 -14.32 18.79 30.56
CA SER A 147 -15.22 17.88 29.82
C SER A 147 -15.08 17.96 28.30
N LYS A 148 -14.43 18.99 27.76
CA LYS A 148 -14.25 19.23 26.31
C LYS A 148 -12.79 19.15 25.85
N GLN A 149 -11.86 18.81 26.74
CA GLN A 149 -10.43 18.72 26.44
C GLN A 149 -10.01 17.40 25.79
N ARG A 150 -10.87 16.37 25.83
CA ARG A 150 -10.59 15.05 25.25
C ARG A 150 -10.83 15.05 23.74
N LEU A 151 -9.92 14.42 23.00
CA LEU A 151 -9.96 14.28 21.53
C LEU A 151 -10.47 12.90 21.08
N ASP A 152 -10.62 11.97 22.02
CA ASP A 152 -10.98 10.56 21.80
C ASP A 152 -12.35 10.19 22.37
N GLN A 153 -13.21 11.18 22.60
CA GLN A 153 -14.50 10.97 23.25
C GLN A 153 -15.48 10.31 22.29
N LYS A 154 -16.05 9.18 22.73
CA LYS A 154 -17.19 8.54 22.10
C LYS A 154 -18.42 8.82 22.94
N VAL A 155 -19.31 9.65 22.45
CA VAL A 155 -20.52 10.07 23.17
C VAL A 155 -21.66 9.12 22.89
N ASP A 156 -21.87 8.78 21.61
CA ASP A 156 -22.86 7.83 21.11
C ASP A 156 -22.32 7.13 19.87
N GLU A 157 -23.02 6.11 19.36
CA GLU A 157 -22.65 5.41 18.10
C GLU A 157 -22.57 6.36 16.89
N GLN A 158 -23.31 7.47 16.93
CA GLN A 158 -23.33 8.48 15.87
C GLN A 158 -22.38 9.66 16.11
N LEU A 159 -21.91 9.84 17.34
CA LEU A 159 -21.03 10.94 17.77
C LEU A 159 -19.69 10.36 18.29
N ASP A 160 -18.90 9.85 17.38
CA ASP A 160 -17.51 9.44 17.63
C ASP A 160 -16.57 10.55 17.14
N MET A 161 -15.70 11.05 18.02
CA MET A 161 -14.67 12.02 17.65
C MET A 161 -13.54 11.38 16.86
N VAL A 162 -13.40 10.06 16.93
CA VAL A 162 -12.42 9.30 16.15
C VAL A 162 -12.95 9.12 14.73
N ARG A 163 -12.33 9.83 13.81
CA ARG A 163 -12.65 9.69 12.38
C ARG A 163 -12.18 8.34 11.85
N SER A 164 -13.07 7.64 11.16
CA SER A 164 -12.81 6.40 10.43
C SER A 164 -12.77 6.62 8.90
N PRO A 165 -12.09 5.77 8.14
CA PRO A 165 -12.19 5.75 6.69
C PRO A 165 -13.62 5.44 6.21
N CYS A 166 -14.03 6.04 5.09
CA CYS A 166 -15.34 5.78 4.49
C CYS A 166 -15.30 4.48 3.69
N LEU A 167 -15.79 3.38 4.27
CA LEU A 167 -15.82 2.07 3.59
C LEU A 167 -16.94 1.96 2.54
N ASP A 168 -17.90 2.88 2.52
CA ASP A 168 -18.97 2.94 1.51
C ASP A 168 -18.59 3.75 0.26
N ALA A 169 -17.34 4.21 0.19
CA ALA A 169 -16.80 4.88 -1.00
C ALA A 169 -16.88 3.95 -2.22
N HIS A 170 -17.20 4.53 -3.39
CA HIS A 170 -17.17 3.79 -4.64
C HIS A 170 -15.76 3.78 -5.22
N VAL A 171 -15.32 2.62 -5.68
CA VAL A 171 -13.99 2.40 -6.25
C VAL A 171 -14.11 1.68 -7.59
N TYR A 172 -13.20 1.99 -8.51
CA TYR A 172 -13.05 1.23 -9.74
C TYR A 172 -12.19 0.00 -9.46
N VAL A 173 -12.65 -1.13 -9.94
CA VAL A 173 -12.05 -2.44 -9.68
C VAL A 173 -11.85 -3.16 -11.01
N ARG A 174 -10.62 -3.54 -11.31
CA ARG A 174 -10.26 -4.40 -12.43
C ARG A 174 -10.13 -5.84 -11.96
N MET A 175 -10.74 -6.75 -12.68
CA MET A 175 -10.68 -8.18 -12.38
C MET A 175 -9.61 -8.85 -13.24
N HIS A 176 -8.68 -9.57 -12.61
CA HIS A 176 -7.65 -10.36 -13.28
C HIS A 176 -8.00 -11.87 -13.27
N ALA A 177 -9.05 -12.25 -12.55
CA ALA A 177 -9.61 -13.61 -12.57
C ALA A 177 -11.10 -13.56 -12.31
N LYS A 178 -11.84 -14.57 -12.80
CA LYS A 178 -13.27 -14.71 -12.52
C LYS A 178 -13.48 -14.99 -11.03
N LEU A 179 -14.31 -14.18 -10.37
CA LEU A 179 -14.70 -14.36 -8.98
C LEU A 179 -16.23 -14.51 -8.89
N GLU A 180 -16.66 -15.53 -8.17
CA GLU A 180 -18.06 -15.73 -7.82
C GLU A 180 -18.30 -15.21 -6.41
N ARG A 181 -19.24 -14.28 -6.28
CA ARG A 181 -19.64 -13.76 -4.97
C ARG A 181 -20.56 -14.76 -4.29
N SER A 182 -20.15 -15.27 -3.14
CA SER A 182 -21.04 -15.99 -2.23
C SER A 182 -22.12 -15.05 -1.67
N PRO A 183 -23.39 -15.45 -1.57
CA PRO A 183 -24.51 -14.56 -1.23
C PRO A 183 -24.58 -14.11 0.23
N SER A 184 -23.51 -14.21 1.01
CA SER A 184 -23.53 -14.07 2.49
C SER A 184 -23.26 -12.67 3.03
N THR A 185 -23.35 -11.61 2.25
CA THR A 185 -23.24 -10.25 2.81
C THR A 185 -24.59 -9.54 2.74
N GLN A 186 -25.32 -9.63 3.85
CA GLN A 186 -26.54 -8.86 4.12
C GLN A 186 -26.21 -7.36 4.12
N THR A 187 -26.56 -6.68 3.05
CA THR A 187 -26.89 -5.25 3.11
C THR A 187 -28.32 -5.13 2.61
N GLY A 188 -29.19 -4.79 3.56
CA GLY A 188 -30.63 -4.71 3.35
C GLY A 188 -31.02 -3.75 2.23
N THR A 189 -31.27 -4.34 1.08
CA THR A 189 -32.20 -3.83 0.09
C THR A 189 -32.78 -5.07 -0.57
N GLU A 190 -34.00 -5.38 -0.22
CA GLU A 190 -34.78 -6.47 -0.82
C GLU A 190 -34.88 -6.24 -2.32
N GLY A 191 -34.30 -7.15 -3.12
CA GLY A 191 -34.57 -7.17 -4.53
C GLY A 191 -33.37 -7.36 -5.46
N SER A 192 -32.49 -8.32 -5.23
CA SER A 192 -31.81 -9.06 -6.28
C SER A 192 -30.78 -10.03 -5.67
N SER A 193 -31.17 -11.26 -5.46
CA SER A 193 -30.27 -12.35 -5.08
C SER A 193 -29.54 -12.96 -6.29
N ALA A 194 -29.36 -12.21 -7.36
CA ALA A 194 -28.48 -12.60 -8.44
C ALA A 194 -27.03 -12.44 -7.97
N GLY A 195 -26.30 -13.53 -7.82
CA GLY A 195 -24.87 -13.49 -7.52
C GLY A 195 -24.18 -12.57 -8.53
N LEU A 196 -23.42 -11.60 -8.04
CA LEU A 196 -22.67 -10.72 -8.91
C LEU A 196 -21.51 -11.54 -9.49
N GLU A 197 -21.61 -11.92 -10.75
CA GLU A 197 -20.52 -12.57 -11.48
C GLU A 197 -19.54 -11.47 -11.93
N LEU A 198 -18.30 -11.57 -11.46
CA LEU A 198 -17.23 -10.68 -11.85
C LEU A 198 -16.33 -11.40 -12.85
N ASN A 199 -16.37 -10.98 -14.11
CA ASN A 199 -15.62 -11.62 -15.17
C ASN A 199 -14.19 -11.08 -15.25
N GLU A 200 -13.28 -11.93 -15.68
CA GLU A 200 -11.88 -11.56 -15.96
C GLU A 200 -11.79 -10.49 -17.05
N GLY A 201 -10.91 -9.52 -16.87
CA GLY A 201 -10.65 -8.44 -17.82
C GLY A 201 -11.60 -7.24 -17.71
N ASP A 202 -12.73 -7.39 -17.04
CA ASP A 202 -13.70 -6.31 -16.88
C ASP A 202 -13.34 -5.35 -15.76
N THR A 203 -13.81 -4.10 -15.90
CA THR A 203 -13.69 -3.07 -14.87
C THR A 203 -15.06 -2.70 -14.33
N TYR A 204 -15.22 -2.74 -13.03
CA TYR A 204 -16.48 -2.49 -12.35
C TYR A 204 -16.37 -1.28 -11.40
N LEU A 205 -17.47 -0.55 -11.23
CA LEU A 205 -17.61 0.45 -10.18
C LEU A 205 -18.40 -0.17 -9.02
N LEU A 206 -17.72 -0.44 -7.90
CA LEU A 206 -18.29 -1.13 -6.75
C LEU A 206 -18.10 -0.31 -5.48
N ARG A 207 -18.92 -0.59 -4.45
CA ARG A 207 -18.64 -0.08 -3.09
C ARG A 207 -17.41 -0.79 -2.53
N TYR A 208 -16.50 -0.04 -1.92
CA TYR A 208 -15.27 -0.58 -1.38
C TYR A 208 -15.51 -1.72 -0.37
N ASN A 209 -16.54 -1.61 0.46
CA ASN A 209 -16.89 -2.65 1.43
C ASN A 209 -17.12 -4.04 0.80
N VAL A 210 -17.61 -4.07 -0.45
CA VAL A 210 -17.80 -5.32 -1.22
C VAL A 210 -16.46 -5.90 -1.68
N VAL A 211 -15.53 -5.04 -2.05
CA VAL A 211 -14.23 -5.41 -2.62
C VAL A 211 -13.21 -5.71 -1.54
N ARG A 212 -13.37 -5.08 -0.39
CA ARG A 212 -12.48 -5.17 0.77
C ARG A 212 -12.10 -6.60 1.14
N GLN A 213 -13.09 -7.49 1.16
CA GLN A 213 -12.87 -8.91 1.50
C GLN A 213 -11.89 -9.59 0.52
N PHE A 214 -11.90 -9.21 -0.76
CA PHE A 214 -11.01 -9.80 -1.77
C PHE A 214 -9.59 -9.21 -1.67
N LEU A 215 -9.46 -7.94 -1.29
CA LEU A 215 -8.16 -7.28 -1.12
C LEU A 215 -7.43 -7.72 0.15
N MET A 216 -8.17 -8.15 1.18
CA MET A 216 -7.62 -8.55 2.47
C MET A 216 -7.30 -10.05 2.57
N GLN A 217 -7.78 -10.86 1.64
CA GLN A 217 -7.55 -12.30 1.63
C GLN A 217 -6.34 -12.66 0.75
N PRO A 218 -5.33 -13.35 1.27
CA PRO A 218 -4.15 -13.74 0.50
C PRO A 218 -4.48 -14.64 -0.70
N GLU A 219 -5.59 -15.41 -0.63
CA GLU A 219 -6.05 -16.29 -1.71
C GLU A 219 -6.47 -15.52 -2.97
N HIS A 220 -6.76 -14.24 -2.84
CA HIS A 220 -7.19 -13.35 -3.92
C HIS A 220 -6.13 -12.32 -4.32
N ASP A 221 -4.90 -12.47 -3.79
CA ASP A 221 -3.81 -11.58 -4.17
C ASP A 221 -3.55 -11.65 -5.68
N GLY A 222 -3.49 -10.49 -6.32
CA GLY A 222 -3.33 -10.38 -7.78
C GLY A 222 -4.58 -10.63 -8.62
N LYS A 223 -5.70 -11.11 -8.05
CA LYS A 223 -6.95 -11.33 -8.79
C LYS A 223 -7.80 -10.07 -8.91
N VAL A 224 -7.62 -9.13 -7.99
CA VAL A 224 -8.39 -7.88 -7.90
C VAL A 224 -7.41 -6.72 -7.77
N GLU A 225 -7.59 -5.71 -8.60
CA GLU A 225 -6.79 -4.48 -8.60
C GLU A 225 -7.73 -3.27 -8.58
N LEU A 226 -7.41 -2.28 -7.75
CA LEU A 226 -8.07 -0.98 -7.77
C LEU A 226 -7.44 -0.08 -8.84
N VAL A 227 -8.24 0.66 -9.58
CA VAL A 227 -7.80 1.46 -10.73
C VAL A 227 -8.22 2.92 -10.57
#